data_fdb6699ea882b0dda13a5e81a7cd502d
#
_entry.id   fdb6699ea882b0dda13a5e81a7cd502d
#
_cell.length_a   1.000
_cell.length_b   1.000
_cell.length_c   1.000
_cell.angle_alpha   90.00
_cell.angle_beta   90.00
_cell.angle_gamma   90.00
#
_symmetry.space_group_name_H-M   'P 1'
#
loop_
_entity.id
_entity.type
_entity.pdbx_description
1 polymer ?
#
loop_
_entity_poly.entity_id
_entity_poly.type
_entity_poly.pdbx_seq_one_letter_code
_entity_poly.pdbx_strand_id
1 'polypeptide(L)'
;MSTISRRGLLGRGAAVAGGAAVSTSAAQALMSRNAYAAPGNRGRAGKGDGGYGPLQPAGPELALPAGFTYVKFGVEGSIMSDGNPTPKAHDGMAALPLPNGNVRLIRNHEDRDTAANSIVKGDPSTAYDKRGGGSTTSLEVEPGGDRELVRDFISLNGTIVNCAGGPTPQNSWITCGETTAGQTQGFAEDHGYNFEVPASAEDEVEAVPLKAMGRFVHEAIAVDPRTGIVFETEDRRTSGFYRFIPDSEGDLTAGRLQMLAIKGRPDYDTRTGQRVGKPLPVRWVDIEDPDPSAAETNPLAVFEQGKEEGGATFSRLEGCWYGDGSVFFAATDGGDAELGQVWQYRPRGNSGGQLILLFESRSADQLDAPDNVTVTPGGGIILCEDGDGDQFLRGLTQRGRIFDFAQNINNDPDDAREFAGATFSPDGDTLFVNIQGDTRGPGNPEELGMTFAIWGPFEDGAL
;
A
#
# COMPACT_ATOMS: atom_id res chain seq x y z
N MET A 1 -4.49 25.70 36.19
CA MET A 1 -4.37 24.61 35.21
C MET A 1 -2.97 24.73 34.61
N SER A 2 -2.08 23.83 34.96
CA SER A 2 -0.64 23.92 34.63
C SER A 2 -0.40 23.10 33.37
N THR A 3 0.05 23.74 32.30
CA THR A 3 0.48 23.13 31.05
C THR A 3 1.77 22.33 31.29
N ILE A 4 1.72 21.02 31.11
CA ILE A 4 2.90 20.17 31.18
C ILE A 4 3.63 20.28 29.81
N SER A 5 4.86 20.81 29.84
CA SER A 5 5.71 20.92 28.66
C SER A 5 6.23 19.53 28.21
N ARG A 6 6.50 19.38 26.89
CA ARG A 6 7.05 18.16 26.28
C ARG A 6 8.32 17.61 26.94
N ARG A 7 9.08 18.43 27.67
CA ARG A 7 10.27 18.02 28.45
C ARG A 7 9.95 17.31 29.76
N GLY A 8 8.76 17.50 30.32
CA GLY A 8 8.36 16.85 31.59
C GLY A 8 7.95 15.38 31.45
N LEU A 9 7.66 14.92 30.23
CA LEU A 9 7.24 13.52 29.98
C LEU A 9 8.43 12.56 29.87
N LEU A 10 9.60 13.03 29.50
CA LEU A 10 10.81 12.22 29.32
C LEU A 10 11.60 11.97 30.62
N GLY A 11 11.28 12.66 31.69
CA GLY A 11 12.03 12.61 32.97
C GLY A 11 11.52 11.62 34.02
N ARG A 12 10.43 10.88 33.81
CA ARG A 12 9.80 10.01 34.82
C ARG A 12 9.79 8.51 34.51
N GLY A 13 10.54 8.08 33.49
CA GLY A 13 10.59 6.69 33.03
C GLY A 13 11.80 5.86 33.45
N ALA A 14 12.57 6.30 34.45
CA ALA A 14 13.77 5.58 34.88
C ALA A 14 13.63 5.12 36.35
N ALA A 15 12.93 4.04 36.59
CA ALA A 15 13.15 3.09 37.70
C ALA A 15 12.08 1.98 37.70
N VAL A 16 12.35 0.86 37.05
CA VAL A 16 12.10 -0.52 37.52
C VAL A 16 12.93 -1.43 36.64
N ALA A 17 13.95 -2.05 37.23
CA ALA A 17 14.73 -3.10 36.60
C ALA A 17 14.08 -4.46 36.93
N GLY A 18 14.01 -5.34 35.92
CA GLY A 18 13.83 -6.76 36.12
C GLY A 18 12.62 -7.36 35.40
N GLY A 19 12.86 -7.91 34.24
CA GLY A 19 11.90 -8.73 33.49
C GLY A 19 12.02 -8.39 31.98
N ALA A 20 12.48 -9.34 31.17
CA ALA A 20 12.51 -9.22 29.74
C ALA A 20 11.07 -9.13 29.20
N ALA A 21 10.53 -7.93 29.16
CA ALA A 21 9.39 -7.56 28.35
C ALA A 21 9.92 -6.57 27.33
N VAL A 22 9.74 -6.86 26.06
CA VAL A 22 9.95 -5.92 24.97
C VAL A 22 8.99 -4.75 25.22
N SER A 23 9.48 -3.71 25.91
CA SER A 23 8.76 -2.47 26.06
C SER A 23 8.82 -1.76 24.73
N THR A 24 7.79 -1.88 23.91
CA THR A 24 7.54 -0.88 22.88
C THR A 24 7.54 0.49 23.58
N SER A 25 8.51 1.33 23.27
CA SER A 25 8.59 2.64 23.91
C SER A 25 7.30 3.41 23.60
N ALA A 26 6.86 4.29 24.52
CA ALA A 26 5.72 5.18 24.26
C ALA A 26 5.92 6.01 22.96
N ALA A 27 7.16 6.20 22.55
CA ALA A 27 7.53 6.76 21.25
C ALA A 27 7.17 5.83 20.08
N GLN A 28 7.41 4.52 20.15
CA GLN A 28 6.98 3.57 19.11
C GLN A 28 5.46 3.48 19.02
N ALA A 29 4.76 3.49 20.15
CA ALA A 29 3.29 3.53 20.16
C ALA A 29 2.72 4.87 19.64
N LEU A 30 3.46 5.98 19.75
CA LEU A 30 3.08 7.26 19.15
C LEU A 30 3.42 7.29 17.66
N MET A 31 4.52 6.66 17.27
CA MET A 31 5.00 6.58 15.90
C MET A 31 4.16 5.61 15.05
N SER A 32 3.78 4.45 15.61
CA SER A 32 2.84 3.54 14.95
C SER A 32 1.43 4.13 14.80
N ARG A 33 1.03 5.09 15.66
CA ARG A 33 -0.23 5.82 15.50
C ARG A 33 -0.26 6.76 14.30
N ASN A 34 0.88 7.21 13.83
CA ASN A 34 0.97 8.17 12.73
C ASN A 34 1.16 7.48 11.38
N ALA A 35 1.81 6.30 11.34
CA ALA A 35 1.82 5.44 10.15
C ALA A 35 0.43 4.85 9.85
N TYR A 36 -0.42 4.75 10.88
CA TYR A 36 -1.82 4.39 10.79
C TYR A 36 -2.60 5.65 11.18
N ALA A 37 -3.30 6.29 10.25
CA ALA A 37 -4.04 7.52 10.48
C ALA A 37 -4.63 7.59 11.90
N ALA A 38 -4.20 8.57 12.67
CA ALA A 38 -4.63 8.73 14.06
C ALA A 38 -6.15 8.89 14.13
N PRO A 39 -6.84 8.34 15.16
CA PRO A 39 -8.28 8.54 15.29
C PRO A 39 -8.58 10.04 15.39
N GLY A 40 -9.08 10.56 14.29
CA GLY A 40 -9.78 11.76 14.05
C GLY A 40 -9.61 12.97 14.97
N ASN A 41 -8.80 13.88 14.57
CA ASN A 41 -9.31 15.24 14.56
C ASN A 41 -10.18 15.36 13.30
N ARG A 42 -11.51 15.40 13.43
CA ARG A 42 -12.43 15.58 12.31
C ARG A 42 -12.17 16.95 11.73
N GLY A 43 -11.25 17.02 10.77
CA GLY A 43 -10.92 18.22 10.04
C GLY A 43 -12.21 18.89 9.57
N ARG A 44 -12.28 20.18 9.56
CA ARG A 44 -13.38 20.93 8.96
C ARG A 44 -13.45 20.47 7.51
N ALA A 45 -14.53 19.70 7.19
CA ALA A 45 -14.81 19.34 5.81
C ALA A 45 -14.74 20.60 4.94
N GLY A 46 -13.95 20.54 3.88
CA GLY A 46 -13.87 21.62 2.90
C GLY A 46 -15.25 22.00 2.38
N LYS A 47 -15.37 23.14 1.74
CA LYS A 47 -16.64 23.61 1.17
C LYS A 47 -17.05 22.68 0.03
N GLY A 48 -18.27 22.17 0.08
CA GLY A 48 -18.84 21.35 -1.00
C GLY A 48 -18.55 19.86 -0.85
N ASP A 49 -17.71 19.29 -1.72
CA ASP A 49 -17.36 17.86 -1.79
C ASP A 49 -16.31 17.41 -0.76
N GLY A 50 -15.62 18.34 -0.13
CA GLY A 50 -14.51 18.09 0.82
C GLY A 50 -13.14 18.40 0.22
N GLY A 51 -13.08 18.77 -1.06
CA GLY A 51 -11.85 19.08 -1.77
C GLY A 51 -11.25 20.46 -1.45
N TYR A 52 -10.15 20.77 -2.11
CA TYR A 52 -9.33 21.97 -1.90
C TYR A 52 -9.54 23.03 -3.00
N GLY A 53 -10.47 22.81 -3.91
CA GLY A 53 -10.75 23.67 -5.05
C GLY A 53 -10.12 23.15 -6.35
N PRO A 54 -10.19 23.96 -7.44
CA PRO A 54 -9.77 23.51 -8.76
C PRO A 54 -8.26 23.30 -8.83
N LEU A 55 -7.85 22.29 -9.62
CA LEU A 55 -6.46 22.02 -9.92
C LEU A 55 -5.89 23.10 -10.85
N GLN A 56 -4.63 23.43 -10.66
CA GLN A 56 -3.85 24.33 -11.51
C GLN A 56 -2.41 23.81 -11.63
N PRO A 57 -1.71 24.02 -12.74
CA PRO A 57 -0.31 23.62 -12.87
C PRO A 57 0.52 24.17 -11.71
N ALA A 58 1.14 23.28 -10.92
CA ALA A 58 2.04 23.64 -9.83
C ALA A 58 3.52 23.52 -10.24
N GLY A 59 3.79 22.90 -11.37
CA GLY A 59 5.07 22.65 -12.00
C GLY A 59 4.87 21.94 -13.32
N PRO A 60 5.92 21.35 -13.91
CA PRO A 60 5.82 20.67 -15.20
C PRO A 60 5.12 19.30 -15.12
N GLU A 61 5.10 18.64 -13.96
CA GLU A 61 4.56 17.28 -13.84
C GLU A 61 3.15 17.24 -13.26
N LEU A 62 2.85 18.11 -12.26
CA LEU A 62 1.60 18.01 -11.49
C LEU A 62 0.77 19.28 -11.55
N ALA A 63 -0.55 19.10 -11.67
CA ALA A 63 -1.54 20.10 -11.29
C ALA A 63 -2.08 19.79 -9.88
N LEU A 64 -2.11 20.81 -9.01
CA LEU A 64 -2.52 20.74 -7.62
C LEU A 64 -3.50 21.87 -7.28
N PRO A 65 -4.25 21.78 -6.17
CA PRO A 65 -5.03 22.91 -5.67
C PRO A 65 -4.15 24.08 -5.21
N ALA A 66 -4.72 25.27 -5.18
CA ALA A 66 -4.00 26.45 -4.73
C ALA A 66 -3.45 26.29 -3.30
N GLY A 67 -2.19 26.67 -3.08
CA GLY A 67 -1.50 26.57 -1.79
C GLY A 67 -0.71 25.28 -1.60
N PHE A 68 -0.87 24.30 -2.48
CA PHE A 68 -0.02 23.10 -2.50
C PHE A 68 1.18 23.30 -3.42
N THR A 69 2.29 22.66 -3.08
CA THR A 69 3.53 22.63 -3.85
C THR A 69 4.16 21.25 -3.75
N TYR A 70 5.17 20.97 -4.58
CA TYR A 70 5.87 19.71 -4.56
C TYR A 70 7.35 19.81 -4.93
N VAL A 71 8.10 18.78 -4.59
CA VAL A 71 9.43 18.48 -5.11
C VAL A 71 9.45 17.05 -5.63
N LYS A 72 10.30 16.77 -6.63
CA LYS A 72 10.53 15.40 -7.15
C LYS A 72 11.95 14.93 -6.84
N PHE A 73 12.08 13.64 -6.62
CA PHE A 73 13.36 12.96 -6.39
C PHE A 73 13.26 11.47 -6.77
N GLY A 74 14.36 10.74 -6.63
CA GLY A 74 14.42 9.30 -6.86
C GLY A 74 13.92 8.92 -8.26
N VAL A 75 14.34 9.68 -9.29
CA VAL A 75 13.95 9.44 -10.68
C VAL A 75 14.65 8.20 -11.21
N GLU A 76 13.92 7.38 -11.95
CA GLU A 76 14.45 6.19 -12.63
C GLU A 76 15.78 6.48 -13.35
N GLY A 77 16.75 5.56 -13.18
CA GLY A 77 18.08 5.66 -13.78
C GLY A 77 19.03 6.65 -13.10
N SER A 78 18.57 7.50 -12.18
CA SER A 78 19.47 8.35 -11.36
C SER A 78 20.34 7.47 -10.46
N ILE A 79 21.60 7.87 -10.25
CA ILE A 79 22.52 7.11 -9.41
C ILE A 79 22.21 7.36 -7.94
N MET A 80 21.87 6.31 -7.22
CA MET A 80 21.60 6.31 -5.79
C MET A 80 22.88 6.38 -4.95
N SER A 81 22.71 6.58 -3.64
CA SER A 81 23.82 6.70 -2.68
C SER A 81 24.65 5.43 -2.55
N ASP A 82 24.09 4.26 -2.86
CA ASP A 82 24.77 2.97 -2.92
C ASP A 82 25.54 2.73 -4.24
N GLY A 83 25.41 3.64 -5.21
CA GLY A 83 26.04 3.57 -6.53
C GLY A 83 25.26 2.80 -7.58
N ASN A 84 24.11 2.21 -7.25
CA ASN A 84 23.22 1.57 -8.20
C ASN A 84 22.32 2.61 -8.89
N PRO A 85 21.86 2.37 -10.14
CA PRO A 85 20.82 3.20 -10.73
C PRO A 85 19.47 2.93 -10.03
N THR A 86 18.68 3.98 -9.83
CA THR A 86 17.28 3.85 -9.37
C THR A 86 16.51 2.92 -10.32
N PRO A 87 15.91 1.82 -9.83
CA PRO A 87 15.15 0.92 -10.69
C PRO A 87 13.90 1.59 -11.27
N LYS A 88 13.39 1.03 -12.37
CA LYS A 88 12.14 1.44 -13.03
C LYS A 88 10.89 1.04 -12.24
N ALA A 89 9.70 1.36 -12.79
CA ALA A 89 8.39 0.88 -12.32
C ALA A 89 8.16 1.16 -10.84
N HIS A 90 8.14 2.43 -10.47
CA HIS A 90 7.88 2.87 -9.09
C HIS A 90 6.44 2.59 -8.71
N ASP A 91 6.22 1.89 -7.58
CA ASP A 91 4.92 1.45 -7.16
C ASP A 91 4.66 1.66 -5.67
N GLY A 92 3.96 0.73 -5.00
CA GLY A 92 3.58 0.82 -3.61
C GLY A 92 4.68 1.32 -2.69
N MET A 93 4.32 2.18 -1.73
CA MET A 93 5.28 2.84 -0.87
C MET A 93 4.69 3.13 0.52
N ALA A 94 5.55 3.12 1.54
CA ALA A 94 5.21 3.66 2.85
C ALA A 94 6.22 4.68 3.34
N ALA A 95 5.74 5.64 4.12
CA ALA A 95 6.54 6.62 4.84
C ALA A 95 6.62 6.26 6.32
N LEU A 96 7.81 5.90 6.79
CA LEU A 96 8.07 5.35 8.11
C LEU A 96 9.00 6.28 8.90
N PRO A 97 8.81 6.46 10.22
CA PRO A 97 9.65 7.34 11.01
C PRO A 97 11.04 6.74 11.27
N LEU A 98 12.07 7.58 11.18
CA LEU A 98 13.42 7.24 11.61
C LEU A 98 13.74 7.86 12.98
N PRO A 99 14.68 7.27 13.77
CA PRO A 99 15.07 7.80 15.08
C PRO A 99 15.69 9.19 15.05
N ASN A 100 16.31 9.58 13.93
CA ASN A 100 16.92 10.91 13.74
C ASN A 100 15.89 12.00 13.39
N GLY A 101 14.61 11.63 13.20
CA GLY A 101 13.52 12.53 12.85
C GLY A 101 13.23 12.60 11.35
N ASN A 102 14.07 12.02 10.51
CA ASN A 102 13.80 11.88 9.09
C ASN A 102 12.72 10.83 8.80
N VAL A 103 12.27 10.79 7.56
CA VAL A 103 11.29 9.83 7.05
C VAL A 103 12.01 8.81 6.19
N ARG A 104 11.75 7.51 6.43
CA ARG A 104 12.14 6.42 5.54
C ARG A 104 10.97 6.13 4.60
N LEU A 105 11.16 6.37 3.31
CA LEU A 105 10.28 5.80 2.30
C LEU A 105 10.83 4.43 1.92
N ILE A 106 9.98 3.41 1.88
CA ILE A 106 10.30 2.12 1.26
C ILE A 106 9.36 1.98 0.08
N ARG A 107 9.94 1.94 -1.12
CA ARG A 107 9.25 2.02 -2.39
C ARG A 107 9.49 0.75 -3.19
N ASN A 108 8.43 0.17 -3.71
CA ASN A 108 8.46 -0.99 -4.59
C ASN A 108 8.89 -0.63 -6.03
N HIS A 109 9.38 -1.63 -6.73
CA HIS A 109 9.69 -1.59 -8.14
C HIS A 109 9.08 -2.80 -8.84
N GLU A 110 7.99 -2.56 -9.54
CA GLU A 110 7.14 -3.56 -10.17
C GLU A 110 7.72 -4.03 -11.52
N ASP A 111 8.91 -4.60 -11.50
CA ASP A 111 9.54 -5.13 -12.71
C ASP A 111 8.80 -6.38 -13.19
N ARG A 112 8.09 -6.25 -14.32
CA ARG A 112 7.32 -7.32 -14.99
C ARG A 112 8.10 -8.01 -16.12
N ASP A 113 9.41 -7.83 -16.18
CA ASP A 113 10.25 -8.50 -17.16
C ASP A 113 10.25 -10.02 -16.98
N THR A 114 10.37 -10.73 -18.10
CA THR A 114 10.52 -12.20 -18.07
C THR A 114 11.87 -12.60 -17.46
N ALA A 115 11.99 -13.80 -16.92
CA ALA A 115 13.24 -14.34 -16.36
C ALA A 115 14.46 -14.25 -17.32
N ALA A 116 14.21 -14.17 -18.62
CA ALA A 116 15.27 -14.01 -19.62
C ALA A 116 15.78 -12.57 -19.74
N ASN A 117 14.98 -11.59 -19.38
CA ASN A 117 15.27 -10.16 -19.51
C ASN A 117 15.47 -9.46 -18.15
N SER A 118 15.01 -10.10 -17.08
CA SER A 118 15.17 -9.58 -15.72
C SER A 118 16.61 -9.52 -15.28
N ILE A 119 16.96 -8.46 -14.54
CA ILE A 119 18.29 -8.23 -13.98
C ILE A 119 18.12 -7.92 -12.49
N VAL A 120 18.81 -8.68 -11.64
CA VAL A 120 18.92 -8.39 -10.20
C VAL A 120 19.47 -6.99 -10.01
N LYS A 121 18.84 -6.19 -9.13
CA LYS A 121 19.15 -4.76 -8.98
C LYS A 121 20.24 -4.47 -7.94
N GLY A 122 20.36 -5.30 -6.92
CA GLY A 122 21.32 -5.16 -5.82
C GLY A 122 22.34 -6.29 -5.77
N ASP A 123 22.73 -6.72 -4.55
CA ASP A 123 23.67 -7.83 -4.33
C ASP A 123 23.02 -9.18 -4.67
N PRO A 124 23.56 -9.94 -5.64
CA PRO A 124 23.01 -11.27 -5.95
C PRO A 124 23.10 -12.29 -4.81
N SER A 125 23.83 -12.01 -3.73
CA SER A 125 23.94 -12.91 -2.58
C SER A 125 22.76 -12.81 -1.61
N THR A 126 22.06 -11.66 -1.60
CA THR A 126 20.86 -11.40 -0.79
C THR A 126 19.57 -11.58 -1.58
N ALA A 127 19.68 -11.72 -2.92
CA ALA A 127 18.54 -11.86 -3.82
C ALA A 127 17.76 -13.16 -3.56
N TYR A 128 16.42 -13.06 -3.52
CA TYR A 128 15.53 -14.22 -3.44
C TYR A 128 15.69 -15.13 -4.66
N ASP A 129 15.54 -14.56 -5.85
CA ASP A 129 15.78 -15.24 -7.13
C ASP A 129 16.84 -14.46 -7.93
N LYS A 130 17.87 -15.15 -8.41
CA LYS A 130 18.93 -14.57 -9.26
C LYS A 130 18.44 -14.18 -10.66
N ARG A 131 17.19 -14.49 -10.99
CA ARG A 131 16.50 -14.14 -12.24
C ARG A 131 15.33 -13.19 -11.99
N GLY A 132 15.14 -12.72 -10.75
CA GLY A 132 14.14 -11.72 -10.39
C GLY A 132 14.69 -10.31 -10.55
N GLY A 133 13.97 -9.44 -11.27
CA GLY A 133 14.33 -8.04 -11.48
C GLY A 133 13.59 -7.06 -10.57
N GLY A 134 12.57 -7.53 -9.85
CA GLY A 134 11.84 -6.74 -8.85
C GLY A 134 12.67 -6.47 -7.61
N SER A 135 12.35 -5.39 -6.94
CA SER A 135 13.12 -4.90 -5.80
C SER A 135 12.33 -3.90 -4.96
N THR A 136 12.91 -3.50 -3.84
CA THR A 136 12.53 -2.27 -3.15
C THR A 136 13.71 -1.33 -3.02
N THR A 137 13.43 -0.02 -2.98
CA THR A 137 14.41 1.00 -2.58
C THR A 137 13.98 1.67 -1.28
N SER A 138 14.97 1.94 -0.42
CA SER A 138 14.78 2.77 0.76
C SER A 138 15.35 4.15 0.51
N LEU A 139 14.52 5.18 0.75
CA LEU A 139 14.90 6.60 0.61
C LEU A 139 14.76 7.27 1.98
N GLU A 140 15.77 7.99 2.41
CA GLU A 140 15.72 8.85 3.60
C GLU A 140 15.49 10.28 3.18
N VAL A 141 14.40 10.89 3.69
CA VAL A 141 13.96 12.24 3.31
C VAL A 141 13.79 13.10 4.55
N GLU A 142 14.15 14.36 4.48
CA GLU A 142 13.89 15.33 5.55
C GLU A 142 12.38 15.56 5.72
N PRO A 143 11.86 15.66 6.98
CA PRO A 143 10.43 15.76 7.23
C PRO A 143 9.85 17.15 6.92
N GLY A 144 10.70 18.15 6.71
CA GLY A 144 10.32 19.55 6.53
C GLY A 144 11.19 20.28 5.51
N GLY A 145 11.11 21.62 5.50
CA GLY A 145 11.85 22.43 4.54
C GLY A 145 11.50 22.04 3.10
N ASP A 146 12.51 21.77 2.30
CA ASP A 146 12.35 21.39 0.90
C ASP A 146 12.23 19.86 0.69
N ARG A 147 12.08 19.07 1.76
CA ARG A 147 11.97 17.59 1.74
C ARG A 147 13.14 16.95 0.98
N GLU A 148 14.35 17.36 1.33
CA GLU A 148 15.55 16.90 0.64
C GLU A 148 15.76 15.39 0.79
N LEU A 149 16.09 14.72 -0.34
CA LEU A 149 16.56 13.34 -0.34
C LEU A 149 17.97 13.31 0.25
N VAL A 150 18.13 12.66 1.41
CA VAL A 150 19.39 12.54 2.14
C VAL A 150 20.19 11.34 1.66
N ARG A 151 19.51 10.21 1.44
CA ARG A 151 20.13 8.94 1.05
C ARG A 151 19.10 8.02 0.41
N ASP A 152 19.57 7.19 -0.52
CA ASP A 152 18.78 6.14 -1.15
C ASP A 152 19.64 4.93 -1.49
N PHE A 153 19.03 3.73 -1.48
CA PHE A 153 19.71 2.47 -1.75
C PHE A 153 18.72 1.35 -2.05
N ILE A 154 19.20 0.27 -2.71
CA ILE A 154 18.42 -0.98 -2.85
C ILE A 154 18.26 -1.59 -1.46
N SER A 155 17.01 -1.84 -1.05
CA SER A 155 16.74 -2.41 0.29
C SER A 155 16.31 -3.88 0.28
N LEU A 156 15.82 -4.38 -0.86
CA LEU A 156 15.53 -5.80 -1.09
C LEU A 156 15.54 -6.05 -2.60
N ASN A 157 15.99 -7.25 -3.03
CA ASN A 157 16.04 -7.57 -4.45
C ASN A 157 15.79 -9.04 -4.77
N GLY A 158 15.74 -9.36 -6.08
CA GLY A 158 15.52 -10.73 -6.56
C GLY A 158 14.08 -11.20 -6.45
N THR A 159 13.16 -10.32 -6.14
CA THR A 159 11.72 -10.55 -6.26
C THR A 159 11.24 -10.24 -7.68
N ILE A 160 9.95 -10.35 -7.95
CA ILE A 160 9.34 -9.94 -9.21
C ILE A 160 7.96 -9.36 -8.97
N VAL A 161 7.57 -8.39 -9.80
CA VAL A 161 6.24 -7.78 -9.76
C VAL A 161 5.90 -7.30 -8.35
N ASN A 162 6.80 -6.49 -7.75
CA ASN A 162 6.54 -5.85 -6.48
C ASN A 162 5.56 -4.69 -6.69
N CYS A 163 4.26 -4.98 -6.60
CA CYS A 163 3.22 -4.01 -6.83
C CYS A 163 3.00 -3.13 -5.59
N ALA A 164 2.03 -3.42 -4.76
CA ALA A 164 1.82 -2.66 -3.54
C ALA A 164 2.32 -3.40 -2.28
N GLY A 165 1.68 -3.18 -1.15
CA GLY A 165 2.05 -3.73 0.15
C GLY A 165 1.39 -3.01 1.30
N GLY A 166 2.05 -2.98 2.46
CA GLY A 166 1.55 -2.21 3.61
C GLY A 166 2.56 -2.08 4.74
N PRO A 167 2.47 -1.00 5.53
CA PRO A 167 3.30 -0.80 6.71
C PRO A 167 2.87 -1.70 7.87
N THR A 168 3.83 -2.08 8.71
CA THR A 168 3.56 -2.84 9.93
C THR A 168 3.72 -1.99 11.20
N PRO A 169 3.08 -2.37 12.31
CA PRO A 169 3.31 -1.72 13.60
C PRO A 169 4.76 -1.85 14.12
N GLN A 170 5.53 -2.77 13.57
CA GLN A 170 6.94 -2.99 13.89
C GLN A 170 7.89 -2.04 13.14
N ASN A 171 7.33 -1.05 12.41
CA ASN A 171 8.06 -0.08 11.61
C ASN A 171 8.82 -0.74 10.46
N SER A 172 8.12 -1.58 9.70
CA SER A 172 8.57 -2.22 8.48
C SER A 172 7.54 -2.05 7.35
N TRP A 173 7.96 -2.32 6.14
CA TRP A 173 7.14 -2.43 4.94
C TRP A 173 7.04 -3.91 4.55
N ILE A 174 5.84 -4.37 4.25
CA ILE A 174 5.64 -5.65 3.57
C ILE A 174 5.43 -5.34 2.10
N THR A 175 6.32 -5.81 1.24
CA THR A 175 6.18 -5.75 -0.21
C THR A 175 5.48 -7.00 -0.71
N CYS A 176 4.55 -6.85 -1.64
CA CYS A 176 3.73 -7.91 -2.21
C CYS A 176 4.20 -8.28 -3.61
N GLY A 177 4.31 -9.58 -3.91
CA GLY A 177 4.62 -10.09 -5.24
C GLY A 177 3.34 -10.45 -6.00
N GLU A 178 2.97 -9.63 -6.97
CA GLU A 178 1.73 -9.73 -7.74
C GLU A 178 1.84 -10.75 -8.88
N THR A 179 2.28 -11.97 -8.57
CA THR A 179 2.44 -13.04 -9.54
C THR A 179 2.56 -14.38 -8.83
N THR A 180 2.24 -15.47 -9.50
CA THR A 180 2.56 -16.84 -9.05
C THR A 180 3.58 -17.52 -9.98
N ALA A 181 4.33 -16.74 -10.75
CA ALA A 181 5.36 -17.26 -11.65
C ALA A 181 6.41 -18.09 -10.91
N GLY A 182 7.11 -18.95 -11.64
CA GLY A 182 8.11 -19.84 -11.07
C GLY A 182 8.96 -20.53 -12.14
N GLN A 183 9.35 -21.74 -11.86
CA GLN A 183 10.31 -22.50 -12.68
C GLN A 183 9.83 -22.78 -14.09
N THR A 184 8.53 -22.97 -14.31
CA THR A 184 7.99 -23.19 -15.68
C THR A 184 8.08 -21.96 -16.57
N GLN A 185 8.19 -20.76 -15.94
CA GLN A 185 8.37 -19.49 -16.63
C GLN A 185 9.84 -19.05 -16.67
N GLY A 186 10.76 -19.90 -16.19
CA GLY A 186 12.20 -19.70 -16.30
C GLY A 186 12.85 -19.06 -15.08
N PHE A 187 12.09 -18.73 -14.04
CA PHE A 187 12.62 -18.30 -12.74
C PHE A 187 13.30 -19.46 -12.00
N ALA A 188 14.16 -19.18 -11.03
CA ALA A 188 14.82 -20.21 -10.26
C ALA A 188 14.00 -20.64 -9.03
N GLU A 189 13.26 -19.71 -8.48
CA GLU A 189 12.41 -19.88 -7.30
C GLU A 189 10.92 -19.70 -7.66
N ASP A 190 10.06 -20.16 -6.76
CA ASP A 190 8.62 -19.92 -6.82
C ASP A 190 8.28 -18.52 -6.28
N HIS A 191 7.46 -17.76 -6.98
CA HIS A 191 7.01 -16.43 -6.59
C HIS A 191 5.52 -16.43 -6.18
N GLY A 192 5.03 -15.27 -5.74
CA GLY A 192 3.67 -15.08 -5.22
C GLY A 192 3.67 -14.98 -3.70
N TYR A 193 4.72 -14.41 -3.14
CA TYR A 193 4.90 -14.23 -1.70
C TYR A 193 5.11 -12.76 -1.34
N ASN A 194 4.90 -12.48 -0.07
CA ASN A 194 5.23 -11.22 0.58
C ASN A 194 6.63 -11.29 1.20
N PHE A 195 7.28 -10.10 1.34
CA PHE A 195 8.60 -9.98 1.95
C PHE A 195 8.63 -8.77 2.88
N GLU A 196 9.39 -8.82 3.97
CA GLU A 196 9.49 -7.74 4.94
C GLU A 196 10.79 -6.94 4.79
N VAL A 197 10.66 -5.60 4.81
CA VAL A 197 11.78 -4.65 4.77
C VAL A 197 11.66 -3.73 5.99
N PRO A 198 12.55 -3.85 7.00
CA PRO A 198 12.55 -2.95 8.15
C PRO A 198 12.96 -1.52 7.79
N ALA A 199 12.26 -0.51 8.34
CA ALA A 199 12.66 0.89 8.15
C ALA A 199 14.04 1.22 8.72
N SER A 200 14.49 0.44 9.71
CA SER A 200 15.80 0.55 10.33
C SER A 200 16.95 -0.03 9.50
N ALA A 201 16.65 -0.70 8.39
CA ALA A 201 17.69 -1.22 7.50
C ALA A 201 18.52 -0.06 6.93
N GLU A 202 19.84 -0.21 7.03
CA GLU A 202 20.81 0.76 6.49
C GLU A 202 21.48 0.25 5.21
N ASP A 203 21.12 -0.97 4.80
CA ASP A 203 21.62 -1.66 3.62
C ASP A 203 20.60 -2.70 3.18
N GLU A 204 20.86 -3.38 2.08
CA GLU A 204 20.01 -4.41 1.51
C GLU A 204 19.80 -5.57 2.49
N VAL A 205 18.57 -6.01 2.64
CA VAL A 205 18.20 -7.14 3.51
C VAL A 205 18.07 -8.44 2.72
N GLU A 206 18.28 -9.57 3.41
CA GLU A 206 17.98 -10.88 2.82
C GLU A 206 16.48 -11.02 2.54
N ALA A 207 16.14 -11.41 1.33
CA ALA A 207 14.75 -11.57 0.90
C ALA A 207 14.19 -12.93 1.36
N VAL A 208 13.43 -12.93 2.45
CA VAL A 208 12.82 -14.13 3.05
C VAL A 208 11.32 -14.16 2.74
N PRO A 209 10.82 -15.17 1.98
CA PRO A 209 9.40 -15.24 1.62
C PRO A 209 8.50 -15.59 2.81
N LEU A 210 7.41 -14.86 3.00
CA LEU A 210 6.42 -15.06 4.05
C LEU A 210 5.33 -16.08 3.60
N LYS A 211 5.73 -17.34 3.42
CA LYS A 211 4.93 -18.41 2.80
C LYS A 211 3.61 -18.71 3.52
N ALA A 212 3.55 -18.51 4.84
CA ALA A 212 2.34 -18.74 5.62
C ALA A 212 1.22 -17.73 5.30
N MET A 213 1.54 -16.59 4.72
CA MET A 213 0.58 -15.58 4.24
C MET A 213 -0.10 -15.97 2.92
N GLY A 214 0.33 -17.03 2.28
CA GLY A 214 -0.25 -17.56 1.05
C GLY A 214 0.65 -17.40 -0.17
N ARG A 215 0.33 -18.20 -1.22
CA ARG A 215 0.92 -18.09 -2.54
C ARG A 215 -0.17 -17.80 -3.56
N PHE A 216 -0.40 -16.54 -3.84
CA PHE A 216 -1.37 -16.05 -4.83
C PHE A 216 -0.88 -14.73 -5.44
N VAL A 217 -1.66 -14.10 -6.28
CA VAL A 217 -1.30 -12.81 -6.89
C VAL A 217 -1.54 -11.72 -5.84
N HIS A 218 -0.56 -11.53 -4.96
CA HIS A 218 -0.63 -10.55 -3.87
C HIS A 218 -0.54 -9.13 -4.41
N GLU A 219 -1.49 -8.29 -3.97
CA GLU A 219 -1.49 -6.88 -4.31
C GLU A 219 -1.03 -6.02 -3.13
N ALA A 220 -1.82 -5.92 -2.09
CA ALA A 220 -1.55 -5.09 -0.94
C ALA A 220 -1.87 -5.78 0.38
N ILE A 221 -1.35 -5.21 1.48
CA ILE A 221 -1.71 -5.64 2.83
C ILE A 221 -2.07 -4.45 3.73
N ALA A 222 -2.86 -4.73 4.76
CA ALA A 222 -3.09 -3.79 5.86
C ALA A 222 -3.06 -4.52 7.19
N VAL A 223 -2.28 -4.02 8.15
CA VAL A 223 -2.20 -4.62 9.49
C VAL A 223 -3.10 -3.86 10.47
N ASP A 224 -3.98 -4.54 11.20
CA ASP A 224 -4.69 -3.94 12.33
C ASP A 224 -3.73 -3.87 13.55
N PRO A 225 -3.27 -2.68 13.95
CA PRO A 225 -2.26 -2.55 15.00
C PRO A 225 -2.75 -2.94 16.39
N ARG A 226 -4.06 -3.20 16.55
CA ARG A 226 -4.66 -3.63 17.82
C ARG A 226 -4.63 -5.14 18.01
N THR A 227 -4.52 -5.88 16.91
CA THR A 227 -4.63 -7.35 16.90
C THR A 227 -3.46 -8.05 16.22
N GLY A 228 -2.65 -7.32 15.44
CA GLY A 228 -1.60 -7.87 14.58
C GLY A 228 -2.13 -8.66 13.37
N ILE A 229 -3.46 -8.71 13.17
CA ILE A 229 -4.05 -9.39 12.01
C ILE A 229 -3.71 -8.61 10.75
N VAL A 230 -3.20 -9.32 9.74
CA VAL A 230 -2.91 -8.77 8.42
C VAL A 230 -4.09 -9.08 7.50
N PHE A 231 -4.54 -8.08 6.75
CA PHE A 231 -5.55 -8.22 5.69
C PHE A 231 -4.85 -8.10 4.35
N GLU A 232 -5.26 -8.92 3.37
CA GLU A 232 -4.54 -9.08 2.10
C GLU A 232 -5.50 -9.04 0.92
N THR A 233 -5.09 -8.40 -0.16
CA THR A 233 -5.81 -8.31 -1.42
C THR A 233 -5.16 -9.19 -2.50
N GLU A 234 -5.97 -9.66 -3.45
CA GLU A 234 -5.56 -10.48 -4.58
C GLU A 234 -6.02 -9.82 -5.88
N ASP A 235 -5.08 -9.46 -6.77
CA ASP A 235 -5.45 -8.89 -8.07
C ASP A 235 -5.69 -9.97 -9.12
N ARG A 236 -6.95 -10.35 -9.20
CA ARG A 236 -7.48 -11.18 -10.29
C ARG A 236 -8.96 -10.89 -10.50
N ARG A 237 -9.45 -11.03 -11.75
CA ARG A 237 -10.89 -10.88 -12.07
C ARG A 237 -11.81 -11.82 -11.27
N THR A 238 -11.24 -12.82 -10.63
CA THR A 238 -11.86 -13.69 -9.64
C THR A 238 -10.90 -13.78 -8.49
N SER A 239 -11.20 -13.11 -7.39
CA SER A 239 -10.28 -12.90 -6.28
C SER A 239 -10.95 -13.00 -4.93
N GLY A 240 -10.15 -13.24 -3.90
CA GLY A 240 -10.52 -13.24 -2.50
C GLY A 240 -9.99 -12.01 -1.76
N PHE A 241 -10.66 -11.68 -0.66
CA PHE A 241 -10.11 -10.81 0.38
C PHE A 241 -9.73 -11.69 1.56
N TYR A 242 -8.46 -11.66 1.96
CA TYR A 242 -7.93 -12.58 2.95
C TYR A 242 -7.58 -11.87 4.26
N ARG A 243 -7.34 -12.67 5.29
CA ARG A 243 -6.63 -12.25 6.50
C ARG A 243 -5.68 -13.33 6.95
N PHE A 244 -4.52 -12.91 7.40
CA PHE A 244 -3.55 -13.74 8.07
C PHE A 244 -3.56 -13.43 9.57
N ILE A 245 -3.64 -14.46 10.41
CA ILE A 245 -3.60 -14.36 11.86
C ILE A 245 -2.27 -14.95 12.33
N PRO A 246 -1.28 -14.11 12.70
CA PRO A 246 0.01 -14.60 13.20
C PRO A 246 -0.14 -15.44 14.46
N ASP A 247 0.66 -16.49 14.59
CA ASP A 247 0.72 -17.31 15.83
C ASP A 247 1.35 -16.53 16.99
N SER A 248 2.20 -15.56 16.70
CA SER A 248 2.83 -14.64 17.63
C SER A 248 2.77 -13.22 17.08
N GLU A 249 2.57 -12.23 17.94
CA GLU A 249 2.49 -10.83 17.54
C GLU A 249 3.76 -10.37 16.80
N GLY A 250 3.59 -9.89 15.58
CA GLY A 250 4.65 -9.38 14.74
C GLY A 250 5.49 -10.45 14.02
N ASP A 251 5.24 -11.73 14.24
CA ASP A 251 5.89 -12.82 13.48
C ASP A 251 4.98 -13.26 12.34
N LEU A 252 5.34 -12.88 11.12
CA LEU A 252 4.58 -13.19 9.92
C LEU A 252 5.02 -14.50 9.24
N THR A 253 5.97 -15.23 9.82
CA THR A 253 6.48 -16.49 9.27
C THR A 253 5.59 -17.70 9.57
N ALA A 254 4.72 -17.60 10.58
CA ALA A 254 3.80 -18.66 11.00
C ALA A 254 2.45 -18.08 11.45
N GLY A 255 1.37 -18.74 11.04
CA GLY A 255 0.03 -18.28 11.34
C GLY A 255 -1.02 -19.01 10.53
N ARG A 256 -2.20 -18.42 10.43
CA ARG A 256 -3.36 -19.02 9.78
C ARG A 256 -3.98 -18.05 8.78
N LEU A 257 -4.08 -18.49 7.52
CA LEU A 257 -4.72 -17.75 6.44
C LEU A 257 -6.22 -18.07 6.39
N GLN A 258 -7.05 -17.06 6.18
CA GLN A 258 -8.50 -17.19 6.05
C GLN A 258 -9.03 -16.26 4.96
N MET A 259 -10.10 -16.68 4.27
CA MET A 259 -10.80 -15.87 3.26
C MET A 259 -12.09 -15.28 3.82
N LEU A 260 -12.45 -14.05 3.41
CA LEU A 260 -13.70 -13.39 3.76
C LEU A 260 -14.90 -14.11 3.14
N ALA A 261 -15.94 -14.31 3.95
CA ALA A 261 -17.24 -14.81 3.49
C ALA A 261 -18.39 -13.99 4.08
N ILE A 262 -19.52 -13.89 3.38
CA ILE A 262 -20.69 -13.16 3.87
C ILE A 262 -21.57 -14.10 4.69
N LYS A 263 -21.84 -13.74 5.94
CA LYS A 263 -22.61 -14.55 6.87
C LYS A 263 -24.04 -14.82 6.34
N GLY A 264 -24.39 -16.09 6.20
CA GLY A 264 -25.69 -16.54 5.69
C GLY A 264 -25.86 -16.39 4.19
N ARG A 265 -24.78 -16.10 3.44
CA ARG A 265 -24.77 -16.01 1.98
C ARG A 265 -23.47 -16.64 1.45
N PRO A 266 -23.37 -17.98 1.38
CA PRO A 266 -22.20 -18.62 0.80
C PRO A 266 -22.07 -18.19 -0.68
N ASP A 267 -20.84 -18.20 -1.17
CA ASP A 267 -20.49 -17.85 -2.55
C ASP A 267 -20.95 -16.46 -3.00
N TYR A 268 -21.00 -15.52 -2.06
CA TYR A 268 -21.48 -14.15 -2.34
C TYR A 268 -20.59 -13.46 -3.36
N ASP A 269 -21.20 -12.98 -4.45
CA ASP A 269 -20.51 -12.20 -5.48
C ASP A 269 -20.65 -10.70 -5.17
N THR A 270 -19.54 -10.02 -5.01
CA THR A 270 -19.50 -8.58 -4.69
C THR A 270 -19.30 -7.70 -5.91
N ARG A 271 -19.00 -8.29 -7.07
CA ARG A 271 -18.53 -7.58 -8.26
C ARG A 271 -19.56 -6.61 -8.83
N THR A 272 -20.85 -6.94 -8.76
CA THR A 272 -21.92 -6.09 -9.29
C THR A 272 -23.15 -6.08 -8.38
N GLY A 273 -24.11 -5.17 -8.62
CA GLY A 273 -25.40 -5.10 -7.93
C GLY A 273 -25.33 -4.75 -6.46
N GLN A 274 -24.25 -4.12 -6.02
CA GLN A 274 -24.03 -3.77 -4.62
C GLN A 274 -24.74 -2.46 -4.25
N ARG A 275 -25.00 -2.28 -2.95
CA ARG A 275 -25.61 -1.05 -2.43
C ARG A 275 -24.61 -0.30 -1.56
N VAL A 276 -24.23 0.89 -2.00
CA VAL A 276 -23.40 1.81 -1.22
C VAL A 276 -23.99 2.04 0.17
N GLY A 277 -23.15 1.96 1.19
CA GLY A 277 -23.49 2.16 2.60
C GLY A 277 -24.23 1.00 3.27
N LYS A 278 -24.57 -0.09 2.57
CA LYS A 278 -25.28 -1.21 3.17
C LYS A 278 -24.29 -2.21 3.79
N PRO A 279 -24.32 -2.42 5.13
CA PRO A 279 -23.42 -3.38 5.77
C PRO A 279 -23.77 -4.83 5.41
N LEU A 280 -22.75 -5.60 5.11
CA LEU A 280 -22.79 -7.06 4.95
C LEU A 280 -22.08 -7.70 6.14
N PRO A 281 -22.72 -8.61 6.91
CA PRO A 281 -22.08 -9.26 8.04
C PRO A 281 -21.06 -10.30 7.54
N VAL A 282 -19.83 -10.23 8.08
CA VAL A 282 -18.69 -11.05 7.66
C VAL A 282 -18.48 -12.24 8.61
N ARG A 283 -18.10 -13.37 8.06
CA ARG A 283 -17.40 -14.48 8.68
C ARG A 283 -16.11 -14.77 7.90
N TRP A 284 -15.24 -15.59 8.45
CA TRP A 284 -14.01 -16.02 7.80
C TRP A 284 -14.02 -17.53 7.63
N VAL A 285 -13.41 -18.02 6.55
CA VAL A 285 -13.23 -19.44 6.24
C VAL A 285 -11.75 -19.76 6.17
N ASP A 286 -11.34 -20.91 6.69
CA ASP A 286 -9.94 -21.30 6.71
C ASP A 286 -9.44 -21.69 5.31
N ILE A 287 -8.18 -21.36 5.04
CA ILE A 287 -7.39 -21.87 3.91
C ILE A 287 -6.49 -22.96 4.50
N GLU A 288 -6.67 -24.20 4.02
CA GLU A 288 -5.96 -25.36 4.59
C GLU A 288 -4.50 -25.42 4.12
N ASP A 289 -4.27 -25.15 2.84
CA ASP A 289 -2.96 -25.11 2.22
C ASP A 289 -2.67 -23.71 1.66
N PRO A 290 -1.99 -22.83 2.41
CA PRO A 290 -1.69 -21.48 1.93
C PRO A 290 -0.61 -21.44 0.84
N ASP A 291 0.27 -22.45 0.72
CA ASP A 291 1.35 -22.53 -0.27
C ASP A 291 1.18 -23.74 -1.20
N PRO A 292 0.06 -23.81 -1.97
CA PRO A 292 -0.20 -24.98 -2.80
C PRO A 292 0.81 -25.09 -3.94
N SER A 293 1.37 -26.27 -4.13
CA SER A 293 2.33 -26.54 -5.20
C SER A 293 1.79 -26.30 -6.61
N ALA A 294 0.46 -26.24 -6.75
CA ALA A 294 -0.22 -25.95 -8.01
C ALA A 294 -0.29 -24.44 -8.35
N ALA A 295 0.08 -23.53 -7.43
CA ALA A 295 -0.17 -22.09 -7.60
C ALA A 295 0.45 -21.49 -8.88
N GLU A 296 1.60 -22.00 -9.34
CA GLU A 296 2.21 -21.54 -10.59
C GLU A 296 1.34 -21.86 -11.83
N THR A 297 0.69 -23.01 -11.85
CA THR A 297 -0.16 -23.49 -12.97
C THR A 297 -1.64 -23.22 -12.77
N ASN A 298 -2.05 -23.03 -11.53
CA ASN A 298 -3.39 -22.63 -11.11
C ASN A 298 -3.31 -21.47 -10.12
N PRO A 299 -3.20 -20.23 -10.58
CA PRO A 299 -3.12 -19.06 -9.70
C PRO A 299 -4.34 -18.84 -8.80
N LEU A 300 -5.43 -19.59 -9.00
CA LEU A 300 -6.62 -19.55 -8.15
C LEU A 300 -6.61 -20.64 -7.06
N ALA A 301 -5.54 -21.42 -6.91
CA ALA A 301 -5.51 -22.58 -6.01
C ALA A 301 -5.80 -22.23 -4.53
N VAL A 302 -5.42 -21.03 -4.06
CA VAL A 302 -5.78 -20.53 -2.73
C VAL A 302 -7.23 -20.04 -2.69
N PHE A 303 -7.66 -19.27 -3.70
CA PHE A 303 -9.03 -18.78 -3.82
C PHE A 303 -10.05 -19.94 -3.84
N GLU A 304 -9.80 -20.99 -4.60
CA GLU A 304 -10.68 -22.13 -4.76
C GLU A 304 -10.97 -22.85 -3.43
N GLN A 305 -9.97 -22.98 -2.55
CA GLN A 305 -10.17 -23.54 -1.20
C GLN A 305 -11.17 -22.71 -0.37
N GLY A 306 -10.96 -21.39 -0.33
CA GLY A 306 -11.88 -20.51 0.39
C GLY A 306 -13.27 -20.48 -0.25
N LYS A 307 -13.36 -20.58 -1.57
CA LYS A 307 -14.62 -20.63 -2.32
C LYS A 307 -15.43 -21.88 -2.02
N GLU A 308 -14.80 -23.05 -1.90
CA GLU A 308 -15.45 -24.31 -1.51
C GLU A 308 -16.09 -24.21 -0.12
N GLU A 309 -15.53 -23.41 0.80
CA GLU A 309 -16.06 -23.12 2.13
C GLU A 309 -17.07 -21.95 2.15
N GLY A 310 -17.45 -21.43 0.95
CA GLY A 310 -18.42 -20.35 0.76
C GLY A 310 -17.84 -18.94 0.89
N GLY A 311 -16.57 -18.76 0.55
CA GLY A 311 -15.88 -17.48 0.44
C GLY A 311 -16.53 -16.54 -0.56
N ALA A 312 -16.42 -15.24 -0.35
CA ALA A 312 -16.95 -14.21 -1.23
C ALA A 312 -16.01 -13.98 -2.42
N THR A 313 -16.58 -13.68 -3.59
CA THR A 313 -15.84 -13.37 -4.80
C THR A 313 -15.80 -11.86 -5.01
N PHE A 314 -14.62 -11.31 -5.25
CA PHE A 314 -14.34 -9.96 -5.69
C PHE A 314 -13.76 -9.96 -7.10
N SER A 315 -13.46 -8.78 -7.65
CA SER A 315 -12.76 -8.60 -8.90
C SER A 315 -11.60 -7.63 -8.71
N ARG A 316 -10.41 -8.04 -9.10
CA ARG A 316 -9.20 -7.22 -9.11
C ARG A 316 -9.09 -6.36 -7.85
N LEU A 317 -8.84 -7.00 -6.71
CA LEU A 317 -8.61 -6.29 -5.46
C LEU A 317 -7.18 -5.75 -5.46
N GLU A 318 -7.09 -4.46 -5.33
CA GLU A 318 -5.86 -3.66 -5.39
C GLU A 318 -5.47 -3.14 -4.00
N GLY A 319 -5.07 -1.86 -3.92
CA GLY A 319 -4.58 -1.23 -2.72
C GLY A 319 -5.43 -1.50 -1.47
N CYS A 320 -4.75 -1.65 -0.34
CA CYS A 320 -5.35 -1.96 0.96
C CYS A 320 -4.69 -1.15 2.06
N TRP A 321 -5.46 -0.47 2.91
CA TRP A 321 -4.90 0.37 3.97
C TRP A 321 -5.74 0.34 5.24
N TYR A 322 -5.06 0.35 6.40
CA TYR A 322 -5.71 0.45 7.69
C TYR A 322 -5.82 1.91 8.15
N GLY A 323 -7.00 2.33 8.58
CA GLY A 323 -7.23 3.64 9.19
C GLY A 323 -8.53 3.70 9.97
N ASP A 324 -8.56 4.49 11.03
CA ASP A 324 -9.74 4.74 11.88
C ASP A 324 -10.47 3.45 12.31
N GLY A 325 -9.71 2.40 12.66
CA GLY A 325 -10.27 1.13 13.11
C GLY A 325 -10.92 0.27 12.02
N SER A 326 -10.66 0.57 10.77
CA SER A 326 -11.18 -0.09 9.58
C SER A 326 -10.06 -0.40 8.58
N VAL A 327 -10.33 -1.32 7.68
CA VAL A 327 -9.51 -1.58 6.50
C VAL A 327 -10.27 -1.09 5.27
N PHE A 328 -9.59 -0.30 4.44
CA PHE A 328 -10.12 0.18 3.16
C PHE A 328 -9.35 -0.49 2.04
N PHE A 329 -10.06 -0.87 0.97
CA PHE A 329 -9.43 -1.48 -0.20
C PHE A 329 -10.22 -1.17 -1.47
N ALA A 330 -9.53 -1.16 -2.59
CA ALA A 330 -10.08 -0.96 -3.91
C ALA A 330 -10.40 -2.29 -4.62
N ALA A 331 -11.37 -2.27 -5.52
CA ALA A 331 -11.60 -3.28 -6.53
C ALA A 331 -11.66 -2.55 -7.87
N THR A 332 -10.59 -2.63 -8.66
CA THR A 332 -10.33 -1.70 -9.76
C THR A 332 -11.35 -1.79 -10.90
N ASP A 333 -11.82 -2.99 -11.23
CA ASP A 333 -12.86 -3.22 -12.24
C ASP A 333 -14.21 -3.69 -11.63
N GLY A 334 -14.40 -3.48 -10.32
CA GLY A 334 -15.67 -3.75 -9.65
C GLY A 334 -16.74 -2.70 -9.96
N GLY A 335 -18.01 -3.03 -9.70
CA GLY A 335 -19.15 -2.16 -9.88
C GLY A 335 -19.96 -2.42 -11.14
N ASP A 336 -21.17 -1.83 -11.20
CA ASP A 336 -22.09 -2.01 -12.33
C ASP A 336 -21.54 -1.39 -13.64
N ALA A 337 -20.62 -0.43 -13.53
CA ALA A 337 -19.95 0.22 -14.66
C ALA A 337 -18.54 -0.33 -14.95
N GLU A 338 -18.04 -1.26 -14.14
CA GLU A 338 -16.67 -1.82 -14.21
C GLU A 338 -15.56 -0.73 -14.13
N LEU A 339 -15.79 0.33 -13.34
CA LEU A 339 -14.91 1.50 -13.18
C LEU A 339 -14.36 1.65 -11.76
N GLY A 340 -14.64 0.68 -10.90
CA GLY A 340 -14.07 0.59 -9.57
C GLY A 340 -15.04 0.75 -8.41
N GLN A 341 -14.71 0.05 -7.33
CA GLN A 341 -15.38 0.09 -6.04
C GLN A 341 -14.36 0.36 -4.94
N VAL A 342 -14.76 1.11 -3.91
CA VAL A 342 -13.99 1.28 -2.67
C VAL A 342 -14.76 0.65 -1.53
N TRP A 343 -14.15 -0.31 -0.88
CA TRP A 343 -14.72 -1.09 0.21
C TRP A 343 -14.14 -0.69 1.56
N GLN A 344 -14.96 -0.79 2.61
CA GLN A 344 -14.54 -0.67 4.00
C GLN A 344 -14.89 -1.95 4.74
N TYR A 345 -13.91 -2.59 5.35
CA TYR A 345 -14.10 -3.66 6.31
C TYR A 345 -13.92 -3.13 7.74
N ARG A 346 -14.94 -3.29 8.56
CA ARG A 346 -14.95 -2.92 9.99
C ARG A 346 -14.84 -4.18 10.84
N PRO A 347 -13.66 -4.52 11.39
CA PRO A 347 -13.50 -5.69 12.24
C PRO A 347 -14.30 -5.57 13.54
N ARG A 348 -14.83 -6.70 14.01
CA ARG A 348 -15.47 -6.85 15.33
C ARG A 348 -14.81 -8.00 16.08
N GLY A 349 -13.78 -7.66 16.86
CA GLY A 349 -12.91 -8.67 17.48
C GLY A 349 -12.28 -9.58 16.41
N ASN A 350 -11.91 -10.81 16.83
CA ASN A 350 -11.22 -11.76 15.96
C ASN A 350 -12.16 -12.66 15.13
N SER A 351 -13.49 -12.56 15.28
CA SER A 351 -14.41 -13.53 14.71
C SER A 351 -15.21 -13.08 13.49
N GLY A 352 -15.17 -11.79 13.15
CA GLY A 352 -15.97 -11.28 12.03
C GLY A 352 -15.96 -9.76 11.95
N GLY A 353 -16.98 -9.19 11.32
CA GLY A 353 -17.08 -7.75 11.12
C GLY A 353 -18.20 -7.37 10.19
N GLN A 354 -18.06 -6.21 9.58
CA GLN A 354 -18.96 -5.69 8.55
C GLN A 354 -18.17 -5.24 7.34
N LEU A 355 -18.56 -5.69 6.16
CA LEU A 355 -18.08 -5.20 4.88
C LEU A 355 -19.10 -4.17 4.36
N ILE A 356 -18.65 -3.02 3.91
CA ILE A 356 -19.48 -1.92 3.45
C ILE A 356 -18.91 -1.37 2.15
N LEU A 357 -19.68 -1.34 1.08
CA LEU A 357 -19.31 -0.59 -0.11
C LEU A 357 -19.40 0.90 0.22
N LEU A 358 -18.25 1.59 0.24
CA LEU A 358 -18.15 3.01 0.56
C LEU A 358 -18.46 3.88 -0.65
N PHE A 359 -17.92 3.49 -1.81
CA PHE A 359 -18.08 4.19 -3.08
C PHE A 359 -18.09 3.18 -4.24
N GLU A 360 -18.83 3.51 -5.30
CA GLU A 360 -18.83 2.79 -6.58
C GLU A 360 -18.88 3.82 -7.70
N SER A 361 -17.91 3.73 -8.62
CA SER A 361 -17.83 4.62 -9.76
C SER A 361 -18.94 4.38 -10.76
N ARG A 362 -19.43 5.47 -11.36
CA ARG A 362 -20.46 5.45 -12.40
C ARG A 362 -19.99 6.05 -13.73
N SER A 363 -18.86 6.73 -13.71
CA SER A 363 -18.22 7.28 -14.90
C SER A 363 -16.73 7.46 -14.62
N ALA A 364 -15.90 7.32 -15.65
CA ALA A 364 -14.46 7.57 -15.56
C ALA A 364 -14.12 8.99 -15.07
N ASP A 365 -14.96 9.99 -15.34
CA ASP A 365 -14.78 11.35 -14.82
C ASP A 365 -14.80 11.43 -13.28
N GLN A 366 -15.45 10.48 -12.60
CA GLN A 366 -15.54 10.45 -11.14
C GLN A 366 -14.39 9.66 -10.52
N LEU A 367 -14.14 8.48 -11.05
CA LEU A 367 -13.08 7.55 -10.64
C LEU A 367 -12.94 6.51 -11.74
N ASP A 368 -11.73 6.27 -12.18
CA ASP A 368 -11.41 5.26 -13.19
C ASP A 368 -10.31 4.35 -12.67
N ALA A 369 -10.64 3.07 -12.56
CA ALA A 369 -9.72 2.01 -12.13
C ALA A 369 -8.88 2.39 -10.89
N PRO A 370 -9.47 2.54 -9.69
CA PRO A 370 -8.70 2.83 -8.47
C PRO A 370 -7.79 1.66 -8.13
N ASP A 371 -6.52 1.96 -8.03
CA ASP A 371 -5.47 1.02 -7.68
C ASP A 371 -5.01 1.25 -6.23
N ASN A 372 -3.90 1.92 -5.98
CA ASN A 372 -3.37 2.11 -4.64
C ASN A 372 -4.27 3.01 -3.76
N VAL A 373 -4.29 2.71 -2.48
CA VAL A 373 -5.13 3.37 -1.47
C VAL A 373 -4.31 3.75 -0.26
N THR A 374 -4.50 4.97 0.27
CA THR A 374 -4.02 5.34 1.61
C THR A 374 -5.09 6.08 2.40
N VAL A 375 -5.08 5.91 3.74
CA VAL A 375 -5.94 6.67 4.64
C VAL A 375 -5.16 7.86 5.19
N THR A 376 -5.74 9.05 5.05
CA THR A 376 -5.11 10.31 5.37
C THR A 376 -5.15 10.61 6.88
N PRO A 377 -4.30 11.52 7.39
CA PRO A 377 -4.34 11.97 8.79
C PRO A 377 -5.68 12.56 9.21
N GLY A 378 -6.41 13.19 8.29
CA GLY A 378 -7.77 13.73 8.50
C GLY A 378 -8.87 12.65 8.47
N GLY A 379 -8.51 11.40 8.14
CA GLY A 379 -9.44 10.27 8.02
C GLY A 379 -10.16 10.18 6.67
N GLY A 380 -9.74 10.97 5.68
CA GLY A 380 -10.10 10.79 4.29
C GLY A 380 -9.33 9.62 3.65
N ILE A 381 -9.52 9.42 2.37
CA ILE A 381 -8.86 8.37 1.58
C ILE A 381 -8.28 9.03 0.33
N ILE A 382 -7.05 8.72 -0.01
CA ILE A 382 -6.48 8.98 -1.33
C ILE A 382 -6.54 7.69 -2.13
N LEU A 383 -6.95 7.81 -3.39
CA LEU A 383 -6.96 6.76 -4.40
C LEU A 383 -6.02 7.18 -5.53
N CYS A 384 -5.14 6.32 -5.95
CA CYS A 384 -4.40 6.43 -7.20
C CYS A 384 -5.25 5.81 -8.31
N GLU A 385 -5.36 6.47 -9.46
CA GLU A 385 -6.03 5.93 -10.65
C GLU A 385 -5.02 5.25 -11.57
N ASP A 386 -5.43 4.12 -12.15
CA ASP A 386 -4.77 3.37 -13.22
C ASP A 386 -5.76 3.13 -14.37
N GLY A 387 -6.47 4.17 -14.77
CA GLY A 387 -7.44 4.13 -15.86
C GLY A 387 -6.84 4.57 -17.21
N ASP A 388 -7.70 4.64 -18.24
CA ASP A 388 -7.35 5.19 -19.51
C ASP A 388 -7.32 6.75 -19.48
N GLY A 389 -6.35 7.39 -20.11
CA GLY A 389 -6.30 8.85 -20.28
C GLY A 389 -5.68 9.62 -19.10
N ASP A 390 -6.31 10.73 -18.70
CA ASP A 390 -5.76 11.58 -17.63
C ASP A 390 -5.76 10.84 -16.27
N GLN A 391 -4.63 10.85 -15.57
CA GLN A 391 -4.46 10.18 -14.28
C GLN A 391 -4.57 11.16 -13.12
N PHE A 392 -5.33 10.77 -12.10
CA PHE A 392 -5.58 11.59 -10.92
C PHE A 392 -5.25 10.88 -9.60
N LEU A 393 -4.90 11.69 -8.61
CA LEU A 393 -5.14 11.33 -7.22
C LEU A 393 -6.53 11.82 -6.84
N ARG A 394 -7.41 10.89 -6.47
CA ARG A 394 -8.76 11.23 -6.00
C ARG A 394 -8.83 11.22 -4.48
N GLY A 395 -9.35 12.29 -3.91
CA GLY A 395 -9.72 12.31 -2.50
C GLY A 395 -11.13 11.76 -2.31
N LEU A 396 -11.31 10.85 -1.34
CA LEU A 396 -12.61 10.29 -1.00
C LEU A 396 -12.88 10.47 0.50
N THR A 397 -13.98 11.13 0.83
CA THR A 397 -14.39 11.26 2.24
C THR A 397 -15.01 9.96 2.75
N GLN A 398 -14.99 9.72 4.05
CA GLN A 398 -15.69 8.59 4.67
C GLN A 398 -17.24 8.63 4.48
N ARG A 399 -17.77 9.72 3.91
CA ARG A 399 -19.18 9.86 3.53
C ARG A 399 -19.46 9.56 2.06
N GLY A 400 -18.44 9.06 1.33
CA GLY A 400 -18.55 8.71 -0.08
C GLY A 400 -18.59 9.92 -1.03
N ARG A 401 -18.01 11.07 -0.66
CA ARG A 401 -17.83 12.22 -1.56
C ARG A 401 -16.44 12.17 -2.14
N ILE A 402 -16.35 12.19 -3.45
CA ILE A 402 -15.10 12.15 -4.19
C ILE A 402 -14.77 13.53 -4.77
N PHE A 403 -13.47 13.84 -4.90
CA PHE A 403 -12.95 15.08 -5.48
C PHE A 403 -11.53 14.88 -6.01
N ASP A 404 -11.12 15.73 -6.95
CA ASP A 404 -9.77 15.72 -7.50
C ASP A 404 -8.79 16.37 -6.53
N PHE A 405 -7.64 15.71 -6.29
CA PHE A 405 -6.58 16.26 -5.45
C PHE A 405 -5.31 16.58 -6.24
N ALA A 406 -4.90 15.70 -7.17
CA ALA A 406 -3.79 15.97 -8.06
C ALA A 406 -4.08 15.38 -9.45
N GLN A 407 -3.42 15.92 -10.47
CA GLN A 407 -3.43 15.39 -11.83
C GLN A 407 -1.99 15.29 -12.33
N ASN A 408 -1.65 14.17 -12.96
CA ASN A 408 -0.44 14.04 -13.75
C ASN A 408 -0.64 14.78 -15.07
N ILE A 409 0.02 15.93 -15.25
CA ILE A 409 -0.07 16.74 -16.47
C ILE A 409 1.13 16.54 -17.41
N ASN A 410 2.06 15.67 -17.04
CA ASN A 410 3.17 15.20 -17.86
C ASN A 410 2.84 13.83 -18.47
N ASN A 411 1.61 13.67 -18.93
CA ASN A 411 1.08 12.45 -19.50
C ASN A 411 0.97 12.55 -21.01
N ASP A 412 1.32 11.46 -21.71
CA ASP A 412 0.86 11.24 -23.07
C ASP A 412 -0.57 10.65 -22.99
N PRO A 413 -1.59 11.23 -23.63
CA PRO A 413 -2.96 10.69 -23.59
C PRO A 413 -3.08 9.28 -24.16
N ASP A 414 -2.13 8.87 -25.01
CA ASP A 414 -2.08 7.54 -25.63
C ASP A 414 -1.23 6.54 -24.80
N ASP A 415 -0.53 7.02 -23.74
CA ASP A 415 0.30 6.22 -22.84
C ASP A 415 0.28 6.85 -21.44
N ALA A 416 -0.86 6.66 -20.77
CA ALA A 416 -1.14 7.24 -19.46
C ALA A 416 -0.30 6.56 -18.38
N ARG A 417 0.48 7.37 -17.62
CA ARG A 417 1.26 6.88 -16.48
C ARG A 417 0.52 7.15 -15.18
N GLU A 418 0.21 6.08 -14.51
CA GLU A 418 -0.52 6.08 -13.26
C GLU A 418 0.23 6.76 -12.10
N PHE A 419 -0.54 7.16 -11.11
CA PHE A 419 -0.04 7.41 -9.77
C PHE A 419 0.01 6.12 -8.97
N ALA A 420 1.11 5.89 -8.21
CA ALA A 420 1.25 4.74 -7.36
C ALA A 420 1.81 5.10 -5.98
N GLY A 421 1.60 4.25 -4.98
CA GLY A 421 2.26 4.31 -3.68
C GLY A 421 1.99 5.56 -2.83
N ALA A 422 0.81 6.17 -2.94
CA ALA A 422 0.46 7.34 -2.14
C ALA A 422 0.53 7.02 -0.64
N THR A 423 1.27 7.84 0.12
CA THR A 423 1.43 7.68 1.58
C THR A 423 1.74 9.00 2.27
N PHE A 424 1.23 9.21 3.49
CA PHE A 424 1.54 10.40 4.27
C PHE A 424 2.78 10.20 5.15
N SER A 425 3.55 11.28 5.32
CA SER A 425 4.60 11.33 6.34
C SER A 425 4.03 11.04 7.74
N PRO A 426 4.86 10.55 8.68
CA PRO A 426 4.40 10.24 10.04
C PRO A 426 3.80 11.41 10.82
N ASP A 427 4.15 12.64 10.48
CA ASP A 427 3.57 13.87 11.06
C ASP A 427 2.30 14.33 10.33
N GLY A 428 2.03 13.78 9.13
CA GLY A 428 0.86 14.09 8.33
C GLY A 428 0.99 15.36 7.46
N ASP A 429 2.15 15.97 7.41
CA ASP A 429 2.36 17.27 6.75
C ASP A 429 2.80 17.14 5.29
N THR A 430 3.14 15.91 4.84
CA THR A 430 3.63 15.64 3.49
C THR A 430 2.95 14.39 2.94
N LEU A 431 2.43 14.48 1.74
CA LEU A 431 1.99 13.33 0.94
C LEU A 431 3.13 12.96 -0.02
N PHE A 432 3.60 11.73 0.06
CA PHE A 432 4.50 11.13 -0.92
C PHE A 432 3.70 10.30 -1.91
N VAL A 433 4.10 10.32 -3.19
CA VAL A 433 3.45 9.57 -4.25
C VAL A 433 4.43 9.35 -5.41
N ASN A 434 4.26 8.27 -6.15
CA ASN A 434 5.01 7.96 -7.36
C ASN A 434 4.19 8.24 -8.62
N ILE A 435 4.88 8.51 -9.73
CA ILE A 435 4.44 8.17 -11.08
C ILE A 435 5.23 6.93 -11.46
N GLN A 436 4.55 5.89 -11.97
CA GLN A 436 5.13 4.56 -12.06
C GLN A 436 6.28 4.46 -13.09
N GLY A 437 6.10 4.85 -14.32
CA GLY A 437 7.03 4.55 -15.42
C GLY A 437 6.83 3.13 -15.96
N ASP A 438 7.66 2.74 -16.94
CA ASP A 438 7.54 1.44 -17.61
C ASP A 438 7.80 0.25 -16.71
N THR A 439 6.91 -0.73 -16.72
CA THR A 439 7.08 -2.00 -15.97
C THR A 439 7.87 -3.06 -16.74
N ARG A 440 8.08 -2.88 -18.05
CA ARG A 440 8.76 -3.86 -18.93
C ARG A 440 9.80 -3.22 -19.83
N GLY A 441 10.80 -4.03 -20.21
CA GLY A 441 11.84 -3.60 -21.15
C GLY A 441 12.79 -2.56 -20.57
N PRO A 442 13.52 -1.85 -21.45
CA PRO A 442 14.54 -0.88 -21.03
C PRO A 442 13.97 0.46 -20.53
N GLY A 443 12.65 0.63 -20.52
CA GLY A 443 11.98 1.88 -20.21
C GLY A 443 12.04 2.90 -21.36
N ASN A 444 11.09 3.85 -21.35
CA ASN A 444 11.11 5.00 -22.24
C ASN A 444 11.78 6.18 -21.52
N PRO A 445 12.89 6.77 -22.03
CA PRO A 445 13.57 7.87 -21.36
C PRO A 445 12.73 9.14 -21.21
N GLU A 446 11.58 9.24 -21.88
CA GLU A 446 10.62 10.34 -21.76
C GLU A 446 9.53 10.05 -20.70
N GLU A 447 9.45 8.81 -20.19
CA GLU A 447 8.40 8.30 -19.29
C GLU A 447 8.96 7.65 -18.03
N LEU A 448 9.94 8.29 -17.43
CA LEU A 448 10.63 7.77 -16.26
C LEU A 448 9.76 7.76 -15.02
N GLY A 449 9.85 6.68 -14.25
CA GLY A 449 9.31 6.62 -12.90
C GLY A 449 9.94 7.68 -11.99
N MET A 450 9.15 8.29 -11.08
CA MET A 450 9.64 9.32 -10.17
C MET A 450 8.79 9.43 -8.90
N THR A 451 9.39 9.89 -7.82
CA THR A 451 8.69 10.13 -6.55
C THR A 451 8.52 11.61 -6.29
N PHE A 452 7.37 11.98 -5.74
CA PHE A 452 7.03 13.34 -5.33
C PHE A 452 6.81 13.42 -3.82
N ALA A 453 7.20 14.54 -3.23
CA ALA A 453 6.73 15.01 -1.95
C ALA A 453 5.82 16.22 -2.18
N ILE A 454 4.57 16.16 -1.75
CA ILE A 454 3.56 17.20 -1.91
C ILE A 454 3.20 17.72 -0.51
N TRP A 455 3.18 19.05 -0.31
CA TRP A 455 2.76 19.64 0.95
C TRP A 455 1.95 20.91 0.73
N GLY A 456 1.15 21.27 1.72
CA GLY A 456 0.25 22.39 1.67
C GLY A 456 -0.79 22.36 2.78
N PRO A 457 -1.89 23.12 2.67
CA PRO A 457 -2.89 23.27 3.72
C PRO A 457 -3.87 22.09 3.76
N PHE A 458 -3.40 20.87 4.12
CA PHE A 458 -4.24 19.68 4.23
C PHE A 458 -5.39 19.85 5.23
N GLU A 459 -5.23 20.70 6.25
CA GLU A 459 -6.25 21.00 7.26
C GLU A 459 -7.47 21.77 6.71
N ASP A 460 -7.36 22.36 5.54
CA ASP A 460 -8.47 23.11 4.92
C ASP A 460 -9.49 22.21 4.21
N GLY A 461 -9.21 20.91 4.05
CA GLY A 461 -10.04 19.92 3.36
C GLY A 461 -10.32 18.66 4.16
N ALA A 462 -10.56 17.55 3.45
CA ALA A 462 -10.96 16.26 4.04
C ALA A 462 -9.81 15.24 4.11
N LEU A 463 -8.59 15.59 3.68
CA LEU A 463 -7.42 14.70 3.67
C LEU A 463 -6.59 14.84 4.93
#